data_25c483c7ddc7c8d622f4aaf3b3628ec4
#
_entry.id   25c483c7ddc7c8d622f4aaf3b3628ec4
#
_cell.length_a   1.000
_cell.length_b   1.000
_cell.length_c   1.000
_cell.angle_alpha   90.00
_cell.angle_beta   90.00
_cell.angle_gamma   90.00
#
_symmetry.space_group_name_H-M   'P 1'
#
loop_
_entity.id
_entity.type
_entity.pdbx_description
1 polymer ?
#
loop_
_entity_poly.entity_id
_entity_poly.type
_entity_poly.pdbx_seq_one_letter_code
_entity_poly.pdbx_strand_id
1 'polypeptide(L)'
;MATDDMIRRMQKLPVVLDLQPVFLETDMHWAVERIGPERAAYSYRWETYRKAGLILTGGSDCPVEPFSPWLNIYTAVARKDFRRCPEGGYQPEEKMSVYDAVCMFTKNLHYAAGQDAVLGTLEPGKFADMVVIDRDIFKIPADEIMDIQVEKTYLAGREVYSK
;
A
#
# COMPACT_ATOMS: atom_id res chain seq x y z
N MET A 1 -9.23 11.75 3.80
CA MET A 1 -10.71 11.59 3.67
C MET A 1 -11.17 12.15 2.34
N ALA A 2 -12.04 11.44 1.60
CA ALA A 2 -12.68 11.96 0.39
C ALA A 2 -14.12 11.47 0.29
N THR A 3 -15.04 12.39 0.04
CA THR A 3 -16.44 12.07 -0.24
C THR A 3 -16.60 11.50 -1.65
N ASP A 4 -17.73 10.88 -1.94
CA ASP A 4 -18.00 10.32 -3.29
C ASP A 4 -18.00 11.40 -4.37
N ASP A 5 -18.39 12.64 -4.03
CA ASP A 5 -18.29 13.76 -4.96
C ASP A 5 -16.83 14.14 -5.26
N MET A 6 -15.98 14.16 -4.25
CA MET A 6 -14.54 14.40 -4.44
C MET A 6 -13.92 13.31 -5.32
N ILE A 7 -14.29 12.02 -5.10
CA ILE A 7 -13.81 10.91 -5.93
C ILE A 7 -14.24 11.12 -7.39
N ARG A 8 -15.51 11.41 -7.65
CA ARG A 8 -16.00 11.70 -9.03
C ARG A 8 -15.27 12.86 -9.70
N ARG A 9 -14.85 13.86 -8.91
CA ARG A 9 -14.06 14.99 -9.44
C ARG A 9 -12.63 14.56 -9.74
N MET A 10 -12.00 13.79 -8.86
CA MET A 10 -10.64 13.25 -9.07
C MET A 10 -10.55 12.37 -10.31
N GLN A 11 -11.57 11.58 -10.62
CA GLN A 11 -11.63 10.74 -11.84
C GLN A 11 -11.51 11.55 -13.16
N LYS A 12 -11.78 12.85 -13.11
CA LYS A 12 -11.69 13.75 -14.29
C LYS A 12 -10.36 14.48 -14.39
N LEU A 13 -9.45 14.20 -13.47
CA LEU A 13 -8.16 14.89 -13.36
C LEU A 13 -7.01 13.88 -13.54
N PRO A 14 -5.88 14.30 -14.06
CA PRO A 14 -4.67 13.47 -14.13
C PRO A 14 -3.98 13.45 -12.75
N VAL A 15 -4.60 12.80 -11.78
CA VAL A 15 -4.09 12.71 -10.41
C VAL A 15 -3.68 11.30 -10.04
N VAL A 16 -2.65 11.20 -9.22
CA VAL A 16 -2.25 9.99 -8.49
C VAL A 16 -2.45 10.27 -7.01
N LEU A 17 -2.99 9.31 -6.27
CA LEU A 17 -3.16 9.42 -4.83
C LEU A 17 -2.00 8.73 -4.13
N ASP A 18 -1.18 9.52 -3.44
CA ASP A 18 -0.13 8.97 -2.57
C ASP A 18 -0.69 8.73 -1.17
N LEU A 19 -0.66 7.49 -0.74
CA LEU A 19 -1.28 7.00 0.49
C LEU A 19 -0.23 6.49 1.46
N GLN A 20 -0.54 6.60 2.75
CA GLN A 20 0.27 6.05 3.83
C GLN A 20 -0.54 4.99 4.59
N PRO A 21 -0.63 3.75 4.07
CA PRO A 21 -1.49 2.74 4.68
C PRO A 21 -1.19 2.46 6.15
N VAL A 22 0.07 2.50 6.54
CA VAL A 22 0.52 2.22 7.90
C VAL A 22 -0.12 3.12 8.96
N PHE A 23 -0.49 4.37 8.61
CA PHE A 23 -1.19 5.27 9.55
C PHE A 23 -2.51 4.70 10.09
N LEU A 24 -3.16 3.80 9.33
CA LEU A 24 -4.39 3.16 9.82
C LEU A 24 -4.13 2.34 11.08
N GLU A 25 -2.92 1.82 11.27
CA GLU A 25 -2.54 1.03 12.45
C GLU A 25 -2.86 1.77 13.75
N THR A 26 -2.51 3.04 13.83
CA THR A 26 -2.77 3.88 15.01
C THR A 26 -4.13 4.58 14.92
N ASP A 27 -4.50 5.09 13.76
CA ASP A 27 -5.67 5.96 13.59
C ASP A 27 -6.99 5.23 13.79
N MET A 28 -7.07 3.93 13.49
CA MET A 28 -8.29 3.15 13.70
C MET A 28 -8.77 3.15 15.14
N HIS A 29 -7.88 3.37 16.11
CA HIS A 29 -8.19 3.33 17.53
C HIS A 29 -8.82 4.63 18.07
N TRP A 30 -8.67 5.75 17.34
CA TRP A 30 -9.15 7.04 17.83
C TRP A 30 -9.91 7.88 16.77
N ALA A 31 -9.83 7.52 15.49
CA ALA A 31 -10.40 8.34 14.42
C ALA A 31 -11.90 8.60 14.61
N VAL A 32 -12.67 7.55 14.95
CA VAL A 32 -14.12 7.66 15.16
C VAL A 32 -14.44 8.62 16.33
N GLU A 33 -13.66 8.55 17.41
CA GLU A 33 -13.83 9.44 18.57
C GLU A 33 -13.53 10.90 18.21
N ARG A 34 -12.50 11.14 17.39
CA ARG A 34 -12.04 12.49 17.05
C ARG A 34 -12.89 13.19 16.00
N ILE A 35 -13.33 12.48 14.97
CA ILE A 35 -13.99 13.09 13.81
C ILE A 35 -15.46 12.67 13.64
N GLY A 36 -15.93 11.76 14.48
CA GLY A 36 -17.27 11.18 14.43
C GLY A 36 -17.41 10.07 13.38
N PRO A 37 -18.42 9.18 13.54
CA PRO A 37 -18.57 8.00 12.68
C PRO A 37 -18.85 8.36 11.21
N GLU A 38 -19.63 9.41 10.96
CA GLU A 38 -19.96 9.85 9.61
C GLU A 38 -18.71 10.24 8.80
N ARG A 39 -17.79 11.01 9.40
CA ARG A 39 -16.56 11.43 8.73
C ARG A 39 -15.54 10.28 8.66
N ALA A 40 -15.48 9.46 9.70
CA ALA A 40 -14.60 8.28 9.72
C ALA A 40 -14.93 7.30 8.57
N ALA A 41 -16.20 7.19 8.18
CA ALA A 41 -16.60 6.39 7.03
C ALA A 41 -16.02 6.87 5.68
N TYR A 42 -15.56 8.11 5.59
CA TYR A 42 -14.86 8.64 4.41
C TYR A 42 -13.34 8.58 4.52
N SER A 43 -12.80 7.98 5.57
CA SER A 43 -11.36 7.82 5.79
C SER A 43 -10.89 6.46 5.28
N TYR A 44 -9.64 6.41 4.79
CA TYR A 44 -8.97 5.16 4.42
C TYR A 44 -9.73 4.30 3.39
N ARG A 45 -10.40 4.92 2.43
CA ARG A 45 -11.25 4.27 1.40
C ARG A 45 -10.44 3.80 0.19
N TRP A 46 -9.41 3.00 0.43
CA TRP A 46 -8.43 2.67 -0.59
C TRP A 46 -9.01 1.80 -1.71
N GLU A 47 -9.80 0.79 -1.36
CA GLU A 47 -10.48 -0.06 -2.34
C GLU A 47 -11.53 0.72 -3.14
N THR A 48 -12.22 1.65 -2.50
CA THR A 48 -13.14 2.57 -3.19
C THR A 48 -12.38 3.45 -4.20
N TYR A 49 -11.22 4.01 -3.83
CA TYR A 49 -10.41 4.80 -4.79
C TYR A 49 -9.93 3.94 -5.95
N ARG A 50 -9.44 2.73 -5.67
CA ARG A 50 -8.98 1.78 -6.69
C ARG A 50 -10.13 1.40 -7.64
N LYS A 51 -11.30 1.05 -7.12
CA LYS A 51 -12.51 0.73 -7.92
C LYS A 51 -12.98 1.91 -8.75
N ALA A 52 -12.73 3.12 -8.30
CA ALA A 52 -13.00 4.34 -9.08
C ALA A 52 -11.98 4.56 -10.21
N GLY A 53 -10.97 3.69 -10.38
CA GLY A 53 -9.95 3.79 -11.42
C GLY A 53 -8.84 4.80 -11.11
N LEU A 54 -8.72 5.26 -9.87
CA LEU A 54 -7.64 6.13 -9.45
C LEU A 54 -6.36 5.32 -9.24
N ILE A 55 -5.23 5.89 -9.66
CA ILE A 55 -3.92 5.28 -9.44
C ILE A 55 -3.49 5.60 -8.02
N LEU A 56 -3.11 4.57 -7.28
CA LEU A 56 -2.69 4.67 -5.88
C LEU A 56 -1.21 4.33 -5.76
N THR A 57 -0.45 5.15 -5.04
CA THR A 57 0.92 4.87 -4.61
C THR A 57 0.97 4.76 -3.09
N GLY A 58 2.04 4.19 -2.56
CA GLY A 58 2.20 3.96 -1.12
C GLY A 58 3.51 4.48 -0.59
N GLY A 59 3.45 5.05 0.60
CA GLY A 59 4.58 5.52 1.39
C GLY A 59 4.34 5.32 2.88
N SER A 60 5.36 5.55 3.71
CA SER A 60 5.26 5.47 5.17
C SER A 60 5.37 6.83 5.85
N ASP A 61 5.74 7.87 5.11
CA ASP A 61 6.07 9.19 5.68
C ASP A 61 7.19 9.09 6.74
N CYS A 62 8.13 8.15 6.51
CA CYS A 62 9.26 7.93 7.42
C CYS A 62 10.03 9.24 7.65
N PRO A 63 10.37 9.59 8.92
CA PRO A 63 10.38 8.75 10.13
C PRO A 63 9.12 8.82 11.00
N VAL A 64 8.00 9.33 10.49
CA VAL A 64 6.73 9.36 11.25
C VAL A 64 6.28 7.93 11.53
N GLU A 65 6.31 7.07 10.51
CA GLU A 65 6.05 5.65 10.64
C GLU A 65 7.25 4.82 10.16
N PRO A 66 7.33 3.53 10.51
CA PRO A 66 8.41 2.66 10.04
C PRO A 66 8.50 2.62 8.52
N PHE A 67 9.71 2.63 7.97
CA PHE A 67 9.94 2.66 6.51
C PHE A 67 9.62 1.35 5.79
N SER A 68 9.38 0.24 6.50
CA SER A 68 9.14 -1.08 5.89
C SER A 68 7.89 -1.08 5.00
N PRO A 69 8.00 -1.42 3.72
CA PRO A 69 6.84 -1.53 2.84
C PRO A 69 5.91 -2.68 3.25
N TRP A 70 6.43 -3.72 3.90
CA TRP A 70 5.63 -4.87 4.35
C TRP A 70 4.57 -4.49 5.36
N LEU A 71 4.86 -3.55 6.27
CA LEU A 71 3.90 -3.02 7.24
C LEU A 71 2.76 -2.27 6.54
N ASN A 72 3.10 -1.48 5.52
CA ASN A 72 2.12 -0.77 4.72
C ASN A 72 1.24 -1.72 3.90
N ILE A 73 1.85 -2.71 3.21
CA ILE A 73 1.13 -3.71 2.44
C ILE A 73 0.23 -4.55 3.36
N TYR A 74 0.75 -4.99 4.52
CA TYR A 74 -0.04 -5.67 5.53
C TYR A 74 -1.29 -4.85 5.93
N THR A 75 -1.08 -3.59 6.29
CA THR A 75 -2.18 -2.73 6.74
C THR A 75 -3.20 -2.50 5.63
N ALA A 76 -2.77 -2.35 4.37
CA ALA A 76 -3.67 -2.20 3.22
C ALA A 76 -4.52 -3.46 2.97
N VAL A 77 -3.95 -4.65 3.17
CA VAL A 77 -4.58 -5.94 2.89
C VAL A 77 -5.39 -6.45 4.08
N ALA A 78 -4.81 -6.45 5.28
CA ALA A 78 -5.43 -6.99 6.49
C ALA A 78 -6.39 -5.99 7.14
N ARG A 79 -6.07 -4.68 7.05
CA ARG A 79 -6.76 -3.58 7.73
C ARG A 79 -6.82 -3.79 9.25
N LYS A 80 -5.69 -4.22 9.80
CA LYS A 80 -5.49 -4.52 11.22
C LYS A 80 -4.28 -3.75 11.74
N ASP A 81 -4.25 -3.56 13.06
CA ASP A 81 -3.05 -3.11 13.76
C ASP A 81 -1.97 -4.19 13.81
N PHE A 82 -0.78 -3.87 14.32
CA PHE A 82 0.32 -4.82 14.43
C PHE A 82 0.11 -5.91 15.49
N ARG A 83 -0.96 -5.81 16.29
CA ARG A 83 -1.45 -6.87 17.17
C ARG A 83 -2.48 -7.78 16.49
N ARG A 84 -2.70 -7.59 15.17
CA ARG A 84 -3.65 -8.32 14.33
C ARG A 84 -5.12 -8.07 14.71
N CYS A 85 -5.42 -6.88 15.26
CA CYS A 85 -6.77 -6.43 15.64
C CYS A 85 -7.26 -5.30 14.71
N PRO A 86 -8.59 -5.12 14.57
CA PRO A 86 -9.65 -6.01 15.02
C PRO A 86 -9.76 -7.29 14.17
N GLU A 87 -10.38 -8.32 14.71
CA GLU A 87 -10.73 -9.49 13.93
C GLU A 87 -11.61 -9.08 12.73
N GLY A 88 -11.31 -9.62 11.53
CA GLY A 88 -11.97 -9.22 10.30
C GLY A 88 -11.43 -7.94 9.67
N GLY A 89 -10.69 -7.10 10.40
CA GLY A 89 -10.13 -5.83 9.92
C GLY A 89 -11.06 -4.63 10.09
N TYR A 90 -10.49 -3.45 10.18
CA TYR A 90 -11.21 -2.17 10.24
C TYR A 90 -11.79 -1.82 8.86
N GLN A 91 -13.10 -1.54 8.74
CA GLN A 91 -13.79 -1.31 7.47
C GLN A 91 -13.38 -2.38 6.41
N PRO A 92 -13.76 -3.65 6.61
CA PRO A 92 -13.23 -4.77 5.83
C PRO A 92 -13.57 -4.71 4.34
N GLU A 93 -14.60 -3.94 3.95
CA GLU A 93 -14.97 -3.63 2.57
C GLU A 93 -13.93 -2.82 1.81
N GLU A 94 -13.03 -2.15 2.53
CA GLU A 94 -11.95 -1.34 1.98
C GLU A 94 -10.59 -2.06 1.96
N LYS A 95 -10.58 -3.39 2.17
CA LYS A 95 -9.39 -4.23 1.99
C LYS A 95 -8.94 -4.22 0.54
N MET A 96 -7.66 -4.07 0.33
CA MET A 96 -7.04 -4.22 -0.98
C MET A 96 -6.62 -5.68 -1.23
N SER A 97 -6.56 -6.08 -2.49
CA SER A 97 -5.87 -7.32 -2.85
C SER A 97 -4.37 -7.19 -2.59
N VAL A 98 -3.69 -8.31 -2.33
CA VAL A 98 -2.22 -8.33 -2.19
C VAL A 98 -1.56 -7.74 -3.44
N TYR A 99 -2.08 -8.10 -4.63
CA TYR A 99 -1.54 -7.60 -5.90
C TYR A 99 -1.64 -6.07 -6.00
N ASP A 100 -2.80 -5.49 -5.71
CA ASP A 100 -2.99 -4.04 -5.78
C ASP A 100 -2.13 -3.31 -4.75
N ALA A 101 -2.01 -3.85 -3.54
CA ALA A 101 -1.16 -3.29 -2.49
C ALA A 101 0.33 -3.34 -2.88
N VAL A 102 0.82 -4.43 -3.48
CA VAL A 102 2.20 -4.51 -4.02
C VAL A 102 2.40 -3.50 -5.15
N CYS A 103 1.40 -3.33 -6.03
CA CYS A 103 1.48 -2.35 -7.11
C CYS A 103 1.67 -0.91 -6.62
N MET A 104 1.14 -0.56 -5.45
CA MET A 104 1.34 0.78 -4.85
C MET A 104 2.82 1.07 -4.57
N PHE A 105 3.61 0.04 -4.23
CA PHE A 105 5.04 0.16 -3.89
C PHE A 105 5.98 -0.24 -5.03
N THR A 106 5.44 -0.55 -6.21
CA THR A 106 6.21 -0.96 -7.39
C THR A 106 5.79 -0.18 -8.63
N LYS A 107 5.02 -0.76 -9.52
CA LYS A 107 4.70 -0.16 -10.82
C LYS A 107 3.99 1.19 -10.74
N ASN A 108 3.08 1.38 -9.79
CA ASN A 108 2.32 2.63 -9.68
C ASN A 108 3.20 3.77 -9.19
N LEU A 109 4.14 3.47 -8.27
CA LEU A 109 5.11 4.45 -7.79
C LEU A 109 6.00 4.97 -8.93
N HIS A 110 6.51 4.05 -9.78
CA HIS A 110 7.33 4.43 -10.92
C HIS A 110 6.53 5.15 -12.01
N TYR A 111 5.26 4.80 -12.19
CA TYR A 111 4.35 5.57 -13.04
C TYR A 111 4.20 7.02 -12.53
N ALA A 112 3.96 7.20 -11.24
CA ALA A 112 3.85 8.53 -10.63
C ALA A 112 5.15 9.35 -10.76
N ALA A 113 6.30 8.68 -10.74
CA ALA A 113 7.62 9.29 -10.94
C ALA A 113 7.99 9.51 -12.42
N GLY A 114 7.15 9.10 -13.39
CA GLY A 114 7.46 9.16 -14.83
C GLY A 114 8.59 8.22 -15.26
N GLN A 115 8.80 7.12 -14.54
CA GLN A 115 9.88 6.15 -14.76
C GLN A 115 9.37 4.75 -15.16
N ASP A 116 8.08 4.61 -15.41
CA ASP A 116 7.42 3.33 -15.71
C ASP A 116 7.91 2.67 -17.01
N ALA A 117 8.52 3.44 -17.92
CA ALA A 117 9.16 2.89 -19.11
C ALA A 117 10.41 2.03 -18.79
N VAL A 118 11.08 2.30 -17.65
CA VAL A 118 12.38 1.68 -17.31
C VAL A 118 12.42 0.99 -15.96
N LEU A 119 11.40 1.18 -15.11
CA LEU A 119 11.30 0.65 -13.74
C LEU A 119 9.88 0.19 -13.42
N GLY A 120 9.71 -0.47 -12.27
CA GLY A 120 8.43 -0.80 -11.67
C GLY A 120 7.87 -2.17 -12.01
N THR A 121 8.40 -2.84 -13.04
CA THR A 121 8.03 -4.22 -13.41
C THR A 121 9.25 -5.02 -13.84
N LEU A 122 9.19 -6.36 -13.73
CA LEU A 122 10.23 -7.27 -14.18
C LEU A 122 9.96 -7.69 -15.64
N GLU A 123 10.27 -6.78 -16.57
CA GLU A 123 10.08 -6.96 -18.01
C GLU A 123 11.40 -6.78 -18.76
N PRO A 124 11.61 -7.49 -19.89
CA PRO A 124 12.79 -7.27 -20.73
C PRO A 124 12.90 -5.81 -21.17
N GLY A 125 14.10 -5.23 -21.02
CA GLY A 125 14.37 -3.83 -21.38
C GLY A 125 14.27 -2.85 -20.21
N LYS A 126 13.77 -3.29 -19.04
CA LYS A 126 13.77 -2.48 -17.81
C LYS A 126 14.98 -2.81 -16.92
N PHE A 127 15.32 -1.90 -16.03
CA PHE A 127 16.33 -2.16 -15.01
C PHE A 127 15.90 -3.32 -14.11
N ALA A 128 16.84 -4.18 -13.77
CA ALA A 128 16.62 -5.30 -12.88
C ALA A 128 16.71 -4.83 -11.41
N ASP A 129 15.81 -3.94 -11.02
CA ASP A 129 15.59 -3.54 -9.63
C ASP A 129 14.58 -4.49 -9.02
N MET A 130 15.03 -5.34 -8.09
CA MET A 130 14.19 -6.39 -7.52
C MET A 130 14.63 -6.78 -6.12
N VAL A 131 13.70 -7.35 -5.38
CA VAL A 131 13.95 -7.98 -4.09
C VAL A 131 13.59 -9.47 -4.16
N VAL A 132 14.35 -10.29 -3.47
CA VAL A 132 14.03 -11.68 -3.18
C VAL A 132 13.57 -11.74 -1.75
N ILE A 133 12.43 -12.37 -1.52
CA ILE A 133 11.79 -12.50 -0.21
C ILE A 133 11.68 -13.96 0.19
N ASP A 134 11.62 -14.21 1.50
CA ASP A 134 11.66 -15.54 2.11
C ASP A 134 10.41 -16.41 1.85
N ARG A 135 9.31 -15.81 1.36
CA ARG A 135 8.05 -16.51 1.13
C ARG A 135 7.24 -15.88 -0.01
N ASP A 136 6.33 -16.65 -0.60
CA ASP A 136 5.44 -16.17 -1.65
C ASP A 136 4.29 -15.34 -1.05
N ILE A 137 4.39 -14.00 -1.16
CA ILE A 137 3.43 -13.05 -0.62
C ILE A 137 1.99 -13.27 -1.11
N PHE A 138 1.83 -13.91 -2.28
CA PHE A 138 0.52 -14.18 -2.87
C PHE A 138 -0.14 -15.45 -2.34
N LYS A 139 0.59 -16.26 -1.55
CA LYS A 139 0.11 -17.55 -1.02
C LYS A 139 0.01 -17.60 0.48
N ILE A 140 0.67 -16.69 1.19
CA ILE A 140 0.61 -16.64 2.65
C ILE A 140 -0.66 -15.95 3.13
N PRO A 141 -1.13 -16.25 4.36
CA PRO A 141 -2.18 -15.47 5.02
C PRO A 141 -1.80 -13.99 5.13
N ALA A 142 -2.78 -13.10 5.02
CA ALA A 142 -2.55 -11.66 5.12
C ALA A 142 -1.82 -11.25 6.41
N ASP A 143 -2.13 -11.91 7.53
CA ASP A 143 -1.52 -11.65 8.84
C ASP A 143 -0.02 -12.00 8.91
N GLU A 144 0.53 -12.73 7.93
CA GLU A 144 1.95 -13.06 7.84
C GLU A 144 2.75 -12.09 6.96
N ILE A 145 2.09 -11.17 6.25
CA ILE A 145 2.76 -10.24 5.33
C ILE A 145 3.77 -9.35 6.07
N MET A 146 3.45 -8.92 7.28
CA MET A 146 4.36 -8.06 8.06
C MET A 146 5.63 -8.79 8.54
N ASP A 147 5.63 -10.13 8.51
CA ASP A 147 6.76 -10.96 8.96
C ASP A 147 7.73 -11.30 7.80
N ILE A 148 7.43 -10.86 6.57
CA ILE A 148 8.26 -11.09 5.39
C ILE A 148 9.67 -10.54 5.60
N GLN A 149 10.67 -11.35 5.24
CA GLN A 149 12.06 -10.97 5.28
C GLN A 149 12.62 -10.83 3.86
N VAL A 150 13.39 -9.76 3.63
CA VAL A 150 14.17 -9.61 2.40
C VAL A 150 15.43 -10.47 2.51
N GLU A 151 15.63 -11.37 1.56
CA GLU A 151 16.83 -12.19 1.45
C GLU A 151 17.90 -11.51 0.57
N LYS A 152 17.47 -10.88 -0.54
CA LYS A 152 18.38 -10.17 -1.44
C LYS A 152 17.72 -8.94 -2.04
N THR A 153 18.54 -7.95 -2.35
CA THR A 153 18.14 -6.75 -3.09
C THR A 153 19.10 -6.54 -4.26
N TYR A 154 18.53 -6.30 -5.43
CA TYR A 154 19.27 -5.96 -6.65
C TYR A 154 18.90 -4.55 -7.11
N LEU A 155 19.91 -3.79 -7.53
CA LEU A 155 19.78 -2.49 -8.17
C LEU A 155 20.50 -2.53 -9.52
N ALA A 156 19.77 -2.31 -10.59
CA ALA A 156 20.24 -2.44 -11.97
C ALA A 156 20.96 -3.78 -12.23
N GLY A 157 20.45 -4.88 -11.66
CA GLY A 157 21.01 -6.22 -11.77
C GLY A 157 22.21 -6.51 -10.85
N ARG A 158 22.70 -5.51 -10.11
CA ARG A 158 23.79 -5.68 -9.13
C ARG A 158 23.20 -6.02 -7.76
N GLU A 159 23.67 -7.09 -7.13
CA GLU A 159 23.34 -7.40 -5.74
C GLU A 159 23.91 -6.32 -4.82
N VAL A 160 23.03 -5.66 -4.05
CA VAL A 160 23.40 -4.59 -3.11
C VAL A 160 23.13 -4.97 -1.66
N TYR A 161 22.35 -6.04 -1.45
CA TYR A 161 22.09 -6.63 -0.14
C TYR A 161 21.89 -8.14 -0.26
N SER A 162 22.42 -8.88 0.69
CA SER A 162 22.17 -10.31 0.95
C SER A 162 22.14 -10.53 2.46
N LYS A 163 21.13 -11.26 2.94
CA LYS A 163 20.98 -11.65 4.35
C LYS A 163 21.97 -12.76 4.70
#